data_48ba1a3ce51e79b7463b200920eb78ff
#
_entry.id   48ba1a3ce51e79b7463b200920eb78ff
#
_cell.length_a   1.000
_cell.length_b   1.000
_cell.length_c   1.000
_cell.angle_alpha   90.00
_cell.angle_beta   90.00
_cell.angle_gamma   90.00
#
_symmetry.space_group_name_H-M   'P 1'
#
loop_
_entity.id
_entity.type
_entity.pdbx_description
1 polymer ?
#
loop_
_entity_poly.entity_id
_entity_poly.type
_entity_poly.pdbx_seq_one_letter_code
_entity_poly.pdbx_strand_id
1 'polypeptide(L)'
;MRESSEKLNNQAIRFAQRGEYFDAIACLKRAITVENSNFLLWFNLGITYRDAGDFKNAKDSMIRSNKLNPYDEEVIEALANLCISQRNFQEAIYYCLNGLEVNNMNPHFWNTLGVIYFNLSDYGEASELFEHAVCLNPYYYDAVFNLRDTYEELGNEVGAEECERILKTLNKDGI
;
A
#
# COMPACT_ATOMS: atom_id res chain seq x y z
N MET A 1 37.99 2.47 1.27
CA MET A 1 36.88 3.17 1.96
C MET A 1 35.68 2.23 1.95
N ARG A 2 35.16 1.84 3.13
CA ARG A 2 33.91 1.01 3.17
C ARG A 2 32.75 1.90 2.69
N GLU A 3 32.00 1.44 1.72
CA GLU A 3 30.76 2.09 1.32
C GLU A 3 29.77 2.02 2.48
N SER A 4 29.11 3.15 2.80
CA SER A 4 28.07 3.17 3.82
C SER A 4 26.76 2.57 3.26
N SER A 5 25.96 1.95 4.14
CA SER A 5 24.63 1.45 3.81
C SER A 5 23.75 2.52 3.17
N GLU A 6 23.83 3.75 3.66
CA GLU A 6 23.11 4.91 3.14
C GLU A 6 23.48 5.23 1.68
N LYS A 7 24.78 5.25 1.33
CA LYS A 7 25.21 5.49 -0.06
C LYS A 7 24.70 4.42 -1.01
N LEU A 8 24.78 3.15 -0.58
CA LEU A 8 24.29 2.02 -1.35
C LEU A 8 22.77 2.09 -1.53
N ASN A 9 22.04 2.47 -0.49
CA ASN A 9 20.59 2.67 -0.56
C ASN A 9 20.21 3.78 -1.55
N ASN A 10 20.84 4.94 -1.45
CA ASN A 10 20.62 6.07 -2.35
C ASN A 10 20.96 5.73 -3.81
N GLN A 11 21.98 4.91 -4.04
CA GLN A 11 22.31 4.41 -5.37
C GLN A 11 21.25 3.44 -5.90
N ALA A 12 20.76 2.55 -5.04
CA ALA A 12 19.70 1.60 -5.40
C ALA A 12 18.40 2.32 -5.81
N ILE A 13 18.00 3.35 -5.05
CA ILE A 13 16.82 4.17 -5.38
C ILE A 13 16.97 4.78 -6.78
N ARG A 14 18.16 5.32 -7.13
CA ARG A 14 18.41 5.87 -8.45
C ARG A 14 18.35 4.83 -9.57
N PHE A 15 18.83 3.61 -9.31
CA PHE A 15 18.70 2.50 -10.26
C PHE A 15 17.24 2.07 -10.43
N ALA A 16 16.49 1.93 -9.33
CA ALA A 16 15.07 1.57 -9.37
C ALA A 16 14.23 2.60 -10.15
N GLN A 17 14.48 3.90 -9.95
CA GLN A 17 13.81 4.97 -10.69
C GLN A 17 14.07 4.93 -12.21
N ARG A 18 15.15 4.28 -12.66
CA ARG A 18 15.48 4.07 -14.08
C ARG A 18 15.00 2.71 -14.59
N GLY A 19 14.37 1.88 -13.75
CA GLY A 19 13.97 0.53 -14.09
C GLY A 19 15.13 -0.48 -14.07
N GLU A 20 16.31 -0.09 -13.60
CA GLU A 20 17.52 -0.91 -13.48
C GLU A 20 17.44 -1.77 -12.21
N TYR A 21 16.39 -2.60 -12.09
CA TYR A 21 16.05 -3.32 -10.86
C TYR A 21 17.13 -4.31 -10.41
N PHE A 22 17.84 -4.94 -11.35
CA PHE A 22 18.92 -5.87 -11.01
C PHE A 22 20.04 -5.18 -10.23
N ASP A 23 20.47 -4.00 -10.71
CA ASP A 23 21.52 -3.21 -10.06
C ASP A 23 21.04 -2.62 -8.73
N ALA A 24 19.78 -2.19 -8.66
CA ALA A 24 19.15 -1.74 -7.43
C ALA A 24 19.16 -2.84 -6.34
N ILE A 25 18.72 -4.05 -6.69
CA ILE A 25 18.73 -5.22 -5.81
C ILE A 25 20.14 -5.54 -5.34
N ALA A 26 21.13 -5.51 -6.23
CA ALA A 26 22.53 -5.77 -5.87
C ALA A 26 23.05 -4.75 -4.85
N CYS A 27 22.76 -3.47 -5.04
CA CYS A 27 23.12 -2.40 -4.11
C CYS A 27 22.45 -2.58 -2.74
N LEU A 28 21.14 -2.87 -2.71
CA LEU A 28 20.39 -3.08 -1.46
C LEU A 28 20.88 -4.30 -0.69
N LYS A 29 21.15 -5.42 -1.37
CA LYS A 29 21.75 -6.60 -0.72
C LYS A 29 23.10 -6.28 -0.09
N ARG A 30 23.95 -5.50 -0.77
CA ARG A 30 25.22 -5.03 -0.19
C ARG A 30 24.98 -4.10 1.01
N ALA A 31 24.02 -3.18 0.93
CA ALA A 31 23.68 -2.30 2.05
C ALA A 31 23.25 -3.11 3.28
N ILE A 32 22.42 -4.14 3.08
CA ILE A 32 21.94 -5.06 4.13
C ILE A 32 23.12 -5.85 4.76
N THR A 33 24.16 -6.22 4.01
CA THR A 33 25.34 -6.85 4.61
C THR A 33 26.11 -5.91 5.54
N VAL A 34 25.98 -4.60 5.35
CA VAL A 34 26.59 -3.57 6.22
C VAL A 34 25.72 -3.29 7.44
N GLU A 35 24.37 -3.25 7.24
CA GLU A 35 23.41 -2.84 8.27
C GLU A 35 22.11 -3.66 8.17
N ASN A 36 22.16 -4.91 8.67
CA ASN A 36 21.07 -5.87 8.51
C ASN A 36 19.84 -5.60 9.39
N SER A 37 19.97 -4.75 10.41
CA SER A 37 18.89 -4.35 11.32
C SER A 37 18.11 -3.12 10.86
N ASN A 38 18.50 -2.51 9.77
CA ASN A 38 17.82 -1.35 9.21
C ASN A 38 16.60 -1.82 8.38
N PHE A 39 15.39 -1.61 8.91
CA PHE A 39 14.15 -2.05 8.29
C PHE A 39 13.91 -1.39 6.92
N LEU A 40 14.32 -0.13 6.73
CA LEU A 40 14.16 0.58 5.47
C LEU A 40 14.91 -0.08 4.31
N LEU A 41 16.08 -0.67 4.56
CA LEU A 41 16.82 -1.39 3.52
C LEU A 41 16.07 -2.64 3.05
N TRP A 42 15.45 -3.36 3.98
CA TRP A 42 14.61 -4.52 3.67
C TRP A 42 13.32 -4.10 2.97
N PHE A 43 12.73 -2.97 3.38
CA PHE A 43 11.55 -2.41 2.73
C PHE A 43 11.85 -2.03 1.28
N ASN A 44 12.91 -1.22 1.06
CA ASN A 44 13.33 -0.81 -0.29
C ASN A 44 13.68 -2.02 -1.17
N LEU A 45 14.27 -3.06 -0.61
CA LEU A 45 14.51 -4.31 -1.32
C LEU A 45 13.20 -4.99 -1.71
N GLY A 46 12.21 -5.01 -0.81
CA GLY A 46 10.87 -5.55 -1.08
C GLY A 46 10.15 -4.80 -2.19
N ILE A 47 10.13 -3.46 -2.14
CA ILE A 47 9.56 -2.62 -3.18
C ILE A 47 10.27 -2.86 -4.52
N THR A 48 11.60 -2.90 -4.53
CA THR A 48 12.38 -3.12 -5.77
C THR A 48 12.09 -4.50 -6.38
N TYR A 49 11.94 -5.54 -5.56
CA TYR A 49 11.53 -6.87 -6.04
C TYR A 49 10.11 -6.87 -6.59
N ARG A 50 9.16 -6.19 -5.94
CA ARG A 50 7.79 -6.04 -6.42
C ARG A 50 7.77 -5.39 -7.81
N ASP A 51 8.50 -4.30 -7.97
CA ASP A 51 8.56 -3.54 -9.22
C ASP A 51 9.28 -4.32 -10.34
N ALA A 52 10.19 -5.23 -9.95
CA ALA A 52 10.81 -6.20 -10.86
C ALA A 52 9.91 -7.42 -11.18
N GLY A 53 8.73 -7.54 -10.56
CA GLY A 53 7.81 -8.68 -10.74
C GLY A 53 8.14 -9.92 -9.92
N ASP A 54 9.14 -9.85 -9.03
CA ASP A 54 9.51 -10.95 -8.14
C ASP A 54 8.74 -10.86 -6.82
N PHE A 55 7.46 -11.19 -6.87
CA PHE A 55 6.53 -11.05 -5.75
C PHE A 55 6.91 -11.92 -4.53
N LYS A 56 7.56 -13.05 -4.75
CA LYS A 56 8.01 -13.92 -3.65
C LYS A 56 9.09 -13.23 -2.82
N ASN A 57 10.17 -12.81 -3.46
CA ASN A 57 11.27 -12.12 -2.77
C ASN A 57 10.83 -10.74 -2.24
N ALA A 58 9.88 -10.07 -2.90
CA ALA A 58 9.24 -8.86 -2.40
C ALA A 58 8.59 -9.10 -1.03
N LYS A 59 7.73 -10.11 -0.94
CA LYS A 59 7.03 -10.48 0.29
C LYS A 59 7.99 -10.85 1.42
N ASP A 60 8.96 -11.72 1.13
CA ASP A 60 9.95 -12.15 2.13
C ASP A 60 10.74 -10.96 2.69
N SER A 61 11.12 -10.01 1.83
CA SER A 61 11.84 -8.79 2.22
C SER A 61 10.97 -7.85 3.05
N MET A 62 9.71 -7.62 2.65
CA MET A 62 8.76 -6.77 3.38
C MET A 62 8.41 -7.38 4.75
N ILE A 63 8.23 -8.71 4.84
CA ILE A 63 8.03 -9.40 6.12
C ILE A 63 9.25 -9.20 7.03
N ARG A 64 10.46 -9.24 6.48
CA ARG A 64 11.67 -8.99 7.27
C ARG A 64 11.72 -7.54 7.76
N SER A 65 11.33 -6.58 6.92
CA SER A 65 11.18 -5.18 7.31
C SER A 65 10.18 -5.01 8.46
N ASN A 66 8.98 -5.58 8.31
CA ASN A 66 7.93 -5.52 9.32
C ASN A 66 8.33 -6.15 10.66
N LYS A 67 9.11 -7.24 10.64
CA LYS A 67 9.67 -7.84 11.88
C LYS A 67 10.67 -6.94 12.58
N LEU A 68 11.37 -6.08 11.86
CA LEU A 68 12.34 -5.12 12.43
C LEU A 68 11.65 -3.87 12.95
N ASN A 69 10.60 -3.41 12.27
CA ASN A 69 9.74 -2.31 12.71
C ASN A 69 8.26 -2.65 12.46
N PRO A 70 7.57 -3.27 13.45
CA PRO A 70 6.19 -3.72 13.29
C PRO A 70 5.15 -2.59 13.33
N TYR A 71 5.57 -1.36 13.60
CA TYR A 71 4.69 -0.19 13.72
C TYR A 71 4.78 0.76 12.52
N ASP A 72 5.50 0.37 11.48
CA ASP A 72 5.62 1.18 10.27
C ASP A 72 4.42 0.96 9.36
N GLU A 73 3.57 1.98 9.27
CA GLU A 73 2.32 1.93 8.51
C GLU A 73 2.57 1.68 7.01
N GLU A 74 3.65 2.25 6.44
CA GLU A 74 3.98 2.10 5.02
C GLU A 74 4.37 0.65 4.69
N VAL A 75 5.14 0.00 5.56
CA VAL A 75 5.50 -1.43 5.40
C VAL A 75 4.28 -2.32 5.50
N ILE A 76 3.39 -2.06 6.46
CA ILE A 76 2.16 -2.84 6.67
C ILE A 76 1.23 -2.69 5.46
N GLU A 77 1.03 -1.46 4.99
CA GLU A 77 0.20 -1.16 3.81
C GLU A 77 0.77 -1.83 2.54
N ALA A 78 2.09 -1.76 2.34
CA ALA A 78 2.73 -2.41 1.20
C ALA A 78 2.54 -3.94 1.21
N LEU A 79 2.57 -4.58 2.40
CA LEU A 79 2.28 -6.00 2.55
C LEU A 79 0.81 -6.33 2.23
N ALA A 80 -0.12 -5.53 2.72
CA ALA A 80 -1.55 -5.69 2.41
C ALA A 80 -1.81 -5.59 0.91
N ASN A 81 -1.29 -4.55 0.26
CA ASN A 81 -1.44 -4.33 -1.17
C ASN A 81 -0.78 -5.44 -2.02
N LEU A 82 0.37 -5.94 -1.60
CA LEU A 82 1.02 -7.08 -2.25
C LEU A 82 0.16 -8.34 -2.14
N CYS A 83 -0.45 -8.60 -0.99
CA CYS A 83 -1.36 -9.73 -0.80
C CYS A 83 -2.62 -9.60 -1.67
N ILE A 84 -3.19 -8.40 -1.81
CA ILE A 84 -4.33 -8.14 -2.70
C ILE A 84 -3.97 -8.45 -4.14
N SER A 85 -2.81 -7.98 -4.62
CA SER A 85 -2.37 -8.24 -6.00
C SER A 85 -2.22 -9.73 -6.31
N GLN A 86 -1.95 -10.53 -5.29
CA GLN A 86 -1.88 -12.00 -5.36
C GLN A 86 -3.21 -12.69 -5.05
N ARG A 87 -4.29 -11.94 -4.85
CA ARG A 87 -5.62 -12.43 -4.43
C ARG A 87 -5.61 -13.22 -3.11
N ASN A 88 -4.61 -13.00 -2.27
CA ASN A 88 -4.56 -13.56 -0.93
C ASN A 88 -5.28 -12.62 0.06
N PHE A 89 -6.60 -12.57 -0.04
CA PHE A 89 -7.41 -11.63 0.72
C PHE A 89 -7.38 -11.85 2.23
N GLN A 90 -7.26 -13.11 2.68
CA GLN A 90 -7.18 -13.40 4.14
C GLN A 90 -5.95 -12.77 4.78
N GLU A 91 -4.80 -12.89 4.11
CA GLU A 91 -3.57 -12.31 4.62
C GLU A 91 -3.56 -10.78 4.47
N ALA A 92 -4.18 -10.25 3.41
CA ALA A 92 -4.35 -8.81 3.24
C ALA A 92 -5.19 -8.21 4.38
N ILE A 93 -6.31 -8.85 4.75
CA ILE A 93 -7.13 -8.45 5.91
C ILE A 93 -6.30 -8.46 7.19
N TYR A 94 -5.50 -9.49 7.42
CA TYR A 94 -4.63 -9.57 8.59
C TYR A 94 -3.69 -8.35 8.70
N TYR A 95 -3.03 -7.95 7.59
CA TYR A 95 -2.17 -6.76 7.61
C TYR A 95 -2.96 -5.47 7.78
N CYS A 96 -4.13 -5.33 7.15
CA CYS A 96 -4.97 -4.14 7.36
C CYS A 96 -5.41 -3.99 8.82
N LEU A 97 -5.85 -5.09 9.46
CA LEU A 97 -6.22 -5.06 10.87
C LEU A 97 -5.04 -4.70 11.78
N ASN A 98 -3.85 -5.25 11.52
CA ASN A 98 -2.64 -4.83 12.25
C ASN A 98 -2.33 -3.34 12.04
N GLY A 99 -2.51 -2.82 10.82
CA GLY A 99 -2.36 -1.40 10.54
C GLY A 99 -3.33 -0.54 11.32
N LEU A 100 -4.59 -0.97 11.44
CA LEU A 100 -5.61 -0.28 12.24
C LEU A 100 -5.34 -0.36 13.75
N GLU A 101 -4.68 -1.42 14.23
CA GLU A 101 -4.21 -1.47 15.63
C GLU A 101 -3.09 -0.44 15.88
N VAL A 102 -2.24 -0.17 14.87
CA VAL A 102 -1.19 0.85 14.95
C VAL A 102 -1.78 2.25 14.85
N ASN A 103 -2.67 2.48 13.86
CA ASN A 103 -3.30 3.76 13.59
C ASN A 103 -4.69 3.58 12.96
N ASN A 104 -5.72 3.61 13.79
CA ASN A 104 -7.11 3.47 13.34
C ASN A 104 -7.65 4.71 12.60
N MET A 105 -6.91 5.82 12.62
CA MET A 105 -7.26 7.06 11.91
C MET A 105 -6.63 7.14 10.52
N ASN A 106 -5.86 6.11 10.10
CA ASN A 106 -5.30 6.07 8.76
C ASN A 106 -6.36 5.61 7.75
N PRO A 107 -6.83 6.49 6.84
CA PRO A 107 -7.88 6.15 5.88
C PRO A 107 -7.45 5.09 4.85
N HIS A 108 -6.14 4.90 4.64
CA HIS A 108 -5.62 3.93 3.68
C HIS A 108 -5.98 2.49 4.06
N PHE A 109 -5.91 2.13 5.35
CA PHE A 109 -6.28 0.77 5.79
C PHE A 109 -7.77 0.48 5.62
N TRP A 110 -8.62 1.48 5.91
CA TRP A 110 -10.07 1.38 5.70
C TRP A 110 -10.40 1.21 4.22
N ASN A 111 -9.80 2.03 3.36
CA ASN A 111 -9.96 1.92 1.91
C ASN A 111 -9.45 0.56 1.40
N THR A 112 -8.31 0.08 1.89
CA THR A 112 -7.73 -1.21 1.48
C THR A 112 -8.64 -2.38 1.88
N LEU A 113 -9.25 -2.36 3.07
CA LEU A 113 -10.26 -3.32 3.47
C LEU A 113 -11.49 -3.26 2.54
N GLY A 114 -11.97 -2.05 2.23
CA GLY A 114 -13.08 -1.87 1.29
C GLY A 114 -12.79 -2.49 -0.07
N VAL A 115 -11.58 -2.30 -0.61
CA VAL A 115 -11.14 -2.94 -1.86
C VAL A 115 -11.18 -4.46 -1.77
N ILE A 116 -10.81 -5.04 -0.64
CA ILE A 116 -10.87 -6.49 -0.45
C ILE A 116 -12.32 -6.98 -0.49
N TYR A 117 -13.22 -6.35 0.27
CA TYR A 117 -14.64 -6.75 0.30
C TYR A 117 -15.35 -6.51 -1.02
N PHE A 118 -15.00 -5.42 -1.73
CA PHE A 118 -15.46 -5.20 -3.10
C PHE A 118 -15.06 -6.35 -4.04
N ASN A 119 -13.80 -6.81 -3.98
CA ASN A 119 -13.34 -7.96 -4.76
C ASN A 119 -14.00 -9.29 -4.36
N LEU A 120 -14.51 -9.39 -3.14
CA LEU A 120 -15.30 -10.53 -2.66
C LEU A 120 -16.80 -10.40 -3.02
N SER A 121 -17.19 -9.31 -3.70
CA SER A 121 -18.56 -8.94 -4.04
C SER A 121 -19.46 -8.71 -2.82
N ASP A 122 -18.86 -8.43 -1.68
CA ASP A 122 -19.54 -7.95 -0.48
C ASP A 122 -19.61 -6.42 -0.49
N TYR A 123 -20.47 -5.91 -1.36
CA TYR A 123 -20.60 -4.47 -1.60
C TYR A 123 -21.16 -3.71 -0.39
N GLY A 124 -21.95 -4.38 0.46
CA GLY A 124 -22.47 -3.80 1.69
C GLY A 124 -21.34 -3.42 2.65
N GLU A 125 -20.50 -4.41 3.01
CA GLU A 125 -19.33 -4.18 3.86
C GLU A 125 -18.31 -3.21 3.21
N ALA A 126 -18.12 -3.35 1.88
CA ALA A 126 -17.22 -2.47 1.15
C ALA A 126 -17.65 -0.99 1.24
N SER A 127 -18.96 -0.69 1.12
CA SER A 127 -19.46 0.68 1.21
C SER A 127 -19.22 1.28 2.59
N GLU A 128 -19.48 0.55 3.68
CA GLU A 128 -19.24 1.02 5.05
C GLU A 128 -17.76 1.36 5.29
N LEU A 129 -16.85 0.53 4.78
CA LEU A 129 -15.41 0.73 4.91
C LEU A 129 -14.91 1.93 4.09
N PHE A 130 -15.41 2.10 2.87
CA PHE A 130 -15.07 3.29 2.06
C PHE A 130 -15.67 4.57 2.64
N GLU A 131 -16.91 4.53 3.14
CA GLU A 131 -17.52 5.66 3.84
C GLU A 131 -16.66 6.08 5.04
N HIS A 132 -16.14 5.11 5.79
CA HIS A 132 -15.25 5.39 6.92
C HIS A 132 -13.94 6.05 6.45
N ALA A 133 -13.32 5.56 5.38
CA ALA A 133 -12.13 6.17 4.80
C ALA A 133 -12.38 7.61 4.33
N VAL A 134 -13.51 7.86 3.66
CA VAL A 134 -13.93 9.20 3.20
C VAL A 134 -14.26 10.12 4.39
N CYS A 135 -14.85 9.61 5.46
CA CYS A 135 -15.10 10.37 6.68
C CYS A 135 -13.79 10.84 7.33
N LEU A 136 -12.75 9.99 7.34
CA LEU A 136 -11.43 10.33 7.86
C LEU A 136 -10.67 11.31 6.94
N ASN A 137 -10.79 11.16 5.64
CA ASN A 137 -10.19 12.05 4.65
C ASN A 137 -11.13 12.28 3.47
N PRO A 138 -11.95 13.36 3.49
CA PRO A 138 -12.88 13.68 2.40
C PRO A 138 -12.22 13.99 1.05
N TYR A 139 -10.90 14.24 1.06
CA TYR A 139 -10.11 14.53 -0.15
C TYR A 139 -9.37 13.29 -0.68
N TYR A 140 -9.58 12.12 -0.10
CA TYR A 140 -8.95 10.87 -0.53
C TYR A 140 -9.65 10.38 -1.81
N TYR A 141 -9.10 10.77 -2.96
CA TYR A 141 -9.66 10.51 -4.29
C TYR A 141 -10.02 9.04 -4.49
N ASP A 142 -9.10 8.11 -4.19
CA ASP A 142 -9.31 6.68 -4.42
C ASP A 142 -10.46 6.12 -3.57
N ALA A 143 -10.61 6.58 -2.33
CA ALA A 143 -11.71 6.12 -1.47
C ALA A 143 -13.07 6.62 -1.99
N VAL A 144 -13.15 7.88 -2.44
CA VAL A 144 -14.38 8.45 -3.03
C VAL A 144 -14.71 7.74 -4.34
N PHE A 145 -13.70 7.45 -5.17
CA PHE A 145 -13.86 6.71 -6.42
C PHE A 145 -14.39 5.29 -6.17
N ASN A 146 -13.77 4.55 -5.25
CA ASN A 146 -14.17 3.21 -4.88
C ASN A 146 -15.58 3.18 -4.26
N LEU A 147 -15.93 4.19 -3.46
CA LEU A 147 -17.26 4.32 -2.88
C LEU A 147 -18.33 4.54 -3.95
N ARG A 148 -18.05 5.41 -4.95
CA ARG A 148 -18.95 5.59 -6.09
C ARG A 148 -19.24 4.28 -6.80
N ASP A 149 -18.20 3.55 -7.18
CA ASP A 149 -18.34 2.27 -7.89
C ASP A 149 -19.13 1.25 -7.04
N THR A 150 -18.89 1.26 -5.72
CA THR A 150 -19.61 0.40 -4.77
C THR A 150 -21.09 0.75 -4.70
N TYR A 151 -21.43 2.04 -4.67
CA TYR A 151 -22.82 2.49 -4.70
C TYR A 151 -23.52 2.17 -6.01
N GLU A 152 -22.82 2.21 -7.15
CA GLU A 152 -23.35 1.76 -8.44
C GLU A 152 -23.73 0.27 -8.39
N GLU A 153 -22.87 -0.59 -7.84
CA GLU A 153 -23.14 -2.02 -7.66
C GLU A 153 -24.32 -2.30 -6.70
N LEU A 154 -24.52 -1.44 -5.71
CA LEU A 154 -25.66 -1.50 -4.77
C LEU A 154 -26.96 -0.89 -5.32
N GLY A 155 -26.92 -0.23 -6.49
CA GLY A 155 -28.07 0.51 -7.03
C GLY A 155 -28.39 1.79 -6.25
N ASN A 156 -27.45 2.32 -5.48
CA ASN A 156 -27.59 3.59 -4.76
C ASN A 156 -27.18 4.77 -5.66
N GLU A 157 -28.08 5.14 -6.57
CA GLU A 157 -27.85 6.21 -7.55
C GLU A 157 -27.54 7.57 -6.87
N VAL A 158 -28.21 7.88 -5.76
CA VAL A 158 -28.04 9.16 -5.03
C VAL A 158 -26.63 9.25 -4.43
N GLY A 159 -26.16 8.16 -3.81
CA GLY A 159 -24.80 8.09 -3.25
C GLY A 159 -23.74 8.19 -4.34
N ALA A 160 -23.93 7.49 -5.45
CA ALA A 160 -23.00 7.53 -6.58
C ALA A 160 -22.90 8.94 -7.20
N GLU A 161 -24.03 9.65 -7.39
CA GLU A 161 -24.04 11.03 -7.87
C GLU A 161 -23.33 12.01 -6.93
N GLU A 162 -23.46 11.81 -5.61
CA GLU A 162 -22.74 12.63 -4.62
C GLU A 162 -21.22 12.43 -4.72
N CYS A 163 -20.77 11.18 -4.77
CA CYS A 163 -19.36 10.84 -4.97
C CYS A 163 -18.83 11.46 -6.27
N GLU A 164 -19.58 11.38 -7.37
CA GLU A 164 -19.21 11.98 -8.65
C GLU A 164 -19.04 13.51 -8.57
N ARG A 165 -19.89 14.21 -7.79
CA ARG A 165 -19.75 15.64 -7.52
C ARG A 165 -18.45 15.96 -6.77
N ILE A 166 -18.12 15.15 -5.75
CA ILE A 166 -16.87 15.29 -4.98
C ILE A 166 -15.67 15.09 -5.90
N LEU A 167 -15.64 14.01 -6.69
CA LEU A 167 -14.54 13.71 -7.61
C LEU A 167 -14.31 14.83 -8.64
N LYS A 168 -15.39 15.43 -9.18
CA LYS A 168 -15.27 16.59 -10.07
C LYS A 168 -14.64 17.81 -9.41
N THR A 169 -14.88 18.00 -8.12
CA THR A 169 -14.28 19.09 -7.35
C THR A 169 -12.79 18.82 -7.12
N LEU A 170 -12.44 17.59 -6.70
CA LEU A 170 -11.04 17.18 -6.49
C LEU A 170 -10.19 17.29 -7.75
N ASN A 171 -10.76 16.92 -8.92
CA ASN A 171 -10.06 17.05 -10.21
C ASN A 171 -9.85 18.50 -10.67
N LYS A 172 -10.72 19.45 -10.28
CA LYS A 172 -10.59 20.87 -10.63
C LYS A 172 -9.50 21.58 -9.84
N ASP A 173 -9.31 21.16 -8.59
CA ASP A 173 -8.35 21.80 -7.67
C ASP A 173 -6.92 21.26 -7.87
N GLY A 174 -6.72 20.31 -8.80
CA GLY A 174 -5.40 19.79 -9.19
C GLY A 174 -4.70 19.02 -8.08
N ILE A 175 -5.50 18.41 -7.20
CA ILE A 175 -5.03 17.54 -6.11
C ILE A 175 -5.00 16.09 -6.59
#